data_275abd271600bf2d70609c553a58b743
#
_entry.id   275abd271600bf2d70609c553a58b743
#
_cell.length_a   1.000
_cell.length_b   1.000
_cell.length_c   1.000
_cell.angle_alpha   90.00
_cell.angle_beta   90.00
_cell.angle_gamma   90.00
#
_symmetry.space_group_name_H-M   'P 1'
#
loop_
_entity.id
_entity.type
_entity.pdbx_description
1 polymer ?
#
loop_
_entity_poly.entity_id
_entity_poly.type
_entity_poly.pdbx_seq_one_letter_code
_entity_poly.pdbx_strand_id
1 'polypeptide(L)'
;CLRYIKKFFQKTSGRQVISMELYEAMSTLRAVRRLKADPIPDDVQARILNAATWAPTGGNVQPWRMVAVTDAYKKQVLEDLYRPHWEGYIPGYESKMKEMPEEVQLYTARALNAGTYLANHMHEVPMIAVFCFNPDIMTITDIDQPRTSVVGGGSVYPAVQNFLLSCRNEGLGCVLTTLLCYEEPAVKELLGIPEDWYTCAHVPVGYPVLGGHGSINRRGIDEMVSFNSWR
;
A
#
# COMPACT_ATOMS: atom_id res chain seq x y z
N CYS A 1 -20.12 16.04 1.47
CA CYS A 1 -18.78 15.54 1.84
C CYS A 1 -18.18 16.30 3.03
N LEU A 2 -18.01 17.64 2.95
CA LEU A 2 -17.41 18.47 4.03
C LEU A 2 -18.16 18.47 5.38
N ARG A 3 -19.49 18.24 5.39
CA ARG A 3 -20.28 18.12 6.61
C ARG A 3 -20.04 16.79 7.34
N TYR A 4 -19.67 15.72 6.64
CA TYR A 4 -19.36 14.41 7.22
C TYR A 4 -18.02 14.47 7.96
N ILE A 5 -17.00 15.08 7.35
CA ILE A 5 -15.66 15.24 7.94
C ILE A 5 -15.68 16.08 9.21
N LYS A 6 -16.41 17.21 9.24
CA LYS A 6 -16.52 18.06 10.44
C LYS A 6 -17.22 17.40 11.63
N LYS A 7 -18.17 16.48 11.39
CA LYS A 7 -18.84 15.73 12.48
C LYS A 7 -17.93 14.66 13.10
N PHE A 8 -16.93 14.19 12.35
CA PHE A 8 -16.00 13.14 12.74
C PHE A 8 -14.99 13.62 13.79
N PHE A 9 -14.44 14.83 13.62
CA PHE A 9 -13.43 15.37 14.55
C PHE A 9 -13.97 15.81 15.90
N GLN A 10 -15.28 15.92 16.09
CA GLN A 10 -15.89 16.36 17.36
C GLN A 10 -16.22 15.21 18.34
N LYS A 11 -16.01 13.94 17.98
CA LYS A 11 -16.44 12.79 18.79
C LYS A 11 -15.32 11.86 19.27
N THR A 12 -14.07 12.30 19.29
CA THR A 12 -12.96 11.54 19.88
C THR A 12 -12.77 11.87 21.35
N SER A 13 -13.76 11.54 22.18
CA SER A 13 -13.61 11.53 23.64
C SER A 13 -13.57 10.10 24.13
N GLY A 14 -12.41 9.62 24.58
CA GLY A 14 -12.34 8.58 25.60
C GLY A 14 -11.80 7.21 25.25
N ARG A 15 -11.31 6.92 24.03
CA ARG A 15 -10.48 5.73 23.82
C ARG A 15 -9.01 6.11 23.86
N GLN A 16 -8.29 5.49 24.81
CA GLN A 16 -6.83 5.57 24.86
C GLN A 16 -6.28 5.08 23.52
N VAL A 17 -5.73 5.98 22.72
CA VAL A 17 -5.00 5.62 21.50
C VAL A 17 -3.80 4.83 21.99
N ILE A 18 -3.75 3.53 21.72
CA ILE A 18 -2.55 2.73 21.95
C ILE A 18 -1.56 3.22 20.90
N SER A 19 -0.72 4.15 21.27
CA SER A 19 0.34 4.67 20.41
C SER A 19 1.48 3.67 20.41
N MET A 20 1.79 3.09 19.24
CA MET A 20 3.00 2.30 19.03
C MET A 20 4.19 3.23 18.85
N GLU A 21 5.35 2.85 19.35
CA GLU A 21 6.58 3.59 19.09
C GLU A 21 6.92 3.56 17.59
N LEU A 22 7.38 4.69 17.04
CA LEU A 22 7.64 4.85 15.61
C LEU A 22 8.61 3.79 15.05
N TYR A 23 9.70 3.53 15.77
CA TYR A 23 10.70 2.52 15.35
C TYR A 23 10.13 1.10 15.42
N GLU A 24 9.25 0.82 16.37
CA GLU A 24 8.53 -0.45 16.43
C GLU A 24 7.62 -0.61 15.21
N ALA A 25 6.85 0.42 14.87
CA ALA A 25 6.01 0.40 13.67
C ALA A 25 6.84 0.12 12.41
N MET A 26 7.96 0.83 12.23
CA MET A 26 8.85 0.68 11.08
C MET A 26 9.49 -0.70 11.00
N SER A 27 9.98 -1.23 12.12
CA SER A 27 10.72 -2.51 12.17
C SER A 27 9.82 -3.75 12.15
N THR A 28 8.50 -3.58 12.27
CA THR A 28 7.52 -4.68 12.31
C THR A 28 6.45 -4.60 11.22
N LEU A 29 6.42 -3.54 10.43
CA LEU A 29 5.52 -3.41 9.28
C LEU A 29 5.88 -4.43 8.20
N ARG A 30 4.98 -5.35 7.92
CA ARG A 30 5.12 -6.39 6.90
C ARG A 30 3.97 -6.34 5.91
N ALA A 31 4.19 -6.89 4.72
CA ALA A 31 3.12 -7.16 3.77
C ALA A 31 2.23 -8.29 4.31
N VAL A 32 1.05 -7.92 4.83
CA VAL A 32 0.05 -8.84 5.37
C VAL A 32 -1.01 -9.08 4.29
N ARG A 33 -1.10 -10.32 3.82
CA ARG A 33 -1.94 -10.71 2.68
C ARG A 33 -3.13 -11.59 3.07
N ARG A 34 -3.15 -12.10 4.32
CA ARG A 34 -4.28 -12.85 4.88
C ARG A 34 -5.02 -11.93 5.84
N LEU A 35 -6.10 -11.37 5.35
CA LEU A 35 -6.88 -10.34 6.02
C LEU A 35 -8.30 -10.85 6.26
N LYS A 36 -8.88 -10.46 7.39
CA LYS A 36 -10.26 -10.74 7.75
C LYS A 36 -11.21 -9.78 7.04
N ALA A 37 -12.45 -10.23 6.88
CA ALA A 37 -13.54 -9.39 6.36
C ALA A 37 -14.18 -8.46 7.43
N ASP A 38 -13.70 -8.54 8.69
CA ASP A 38 -14.23 -7.74 9.79
C ASP A 38 -14.18 -6.24 9.45
N PRO A 39 -15.26 -5.48 9.65
CA PRO A 39 -15.29 -4.06 9.33
C PRO A 39 -14.27 -3.28 10.17
N ILE A 40 -13.63 -2.31 9.54
CA ILE A 40 -12.76 -1.34 10.24
C ILE A 40 -13.66 -0.24 10.81
N PRO A 41 -13.62 0.05 12.12
CA PRO A 41 -14.40 1.12 12.72
C PRO A 41 -14.11 2.48 12.04
N ASP A 42 -15.14 3.32 11.93
CA ASP A 42 -15.04 4.60 11.23
C ASP A 42 -13.93 5.52 11.78
N ASP A 43 -13.74 5.54 13.09
CA ASP A 43 -12.69 6.32 13.74
C ASP A 43 -11.28 5.80 13.42
N VAL A 44 -11.11 4.49 13.28
CA VAL A 44 -9.86 3.86 12.82
C VAL A 44 -9.60 4.21 11.35
N GLN A 45 -10.64 4.06 10.50
CA GLN A 45 -10.53 4.47 9.09
C GLN A 45 -10.10 5.94 8.97
N ALA A 46 -10.73 6.84 9.73
CA ALA A 46 -10.38 8.25 9.71
C ALA A 46 -8.93 8.49 10.11
N ARG A 47 -8.39 7.80 11.13
CA ARG A 47 -7.01 7.97 11.55
C ARG A 47 -6.02 7.52 10.49
N ILE A 48 -6.20 6.33 9.90
CA ILE A 48 -5.29 5.83 8.87
C ILE A 48 -5.35 6.66 7.59
N LEU A 49 -6.53 7.12 7.18
CA LEU A 49 -6.71 7.98 6.01
C LEU A 49 -6.06 9.36 6.24
N ASN A 50 -6.23 9.93 7.45
CA ASN A 50 -5.67 11.23 7.79
C ASN A 50 -4.14 11.18 7.89
N ALA A 51 -3.54 10.10 8.39
CA ALA A 51 -2.10 9.95 8.47
C ALA A 51 -1.41 10.07 7.10
N ALA A 52 -2.03 9.57 6.03
CA ALA A 52 -1.52 9.74 4.67
C ALA A 52 -1.41 11.22 4.29
N THR A 53 -2.33 12.07 4.73
CA THR A 53 -2.36 13.50 4.38
C THR A 53 -1.23 14.31 5.02
N TRP A 54 -0.51 13.76 5.98
CA TRP A 54 0.63 14.41 6.63
C TRP A 54 1.94 14.24 5.86
N ALA A 55 1.92 13.51 4.75
CA ALA A 55 3.10 13.30 3.93
C ALA A 55 3.56 14.60 3.25
N PRO A 56 4.87 14.88 3.23
CA PRO A 56 5.42 16.01 2.50
C PRO A 56 5.33 15.78 0.99
N THR A 57 5.23 16.88 0.24
CA THR A 57 5.31 16.87 -1.23
C THR A 57 6.17 18.03 -1.71
N GLY A 58 6.82 17.91 -2.86
CA GLY A 58 7.59 19.00 -3.45
C GLY A 58 6.74 20.26 -3.58
N GLY A 59 7.24 21.40 -3.06
CA GLY A 59 6.51 22.66 -3.08
C GLY A 59 5.13 22.64 -2.38
N ASN A 60 4.82 21.60 -1.63
CA ASN A 60 3.51 21.37 -1.00
C ASN A 60 2.35 21.33 -2.03
N VAL A 61 2.60 20.88 -3.24
CA VAL A 61 1.60 20.83 -4.33
C VAL A 61 0.55 19.74 -4.14
N GLN A 62 0.84 18.72 -3.32
CA GLN A 62 -0.08 17.63 -2.96
C GLN A 62 -0.71 16.94 -4.19
N PRO A 63 0.12 16.37 -5.09
CA PRO A 63 -0.29 15.89 -6.42
C PRO A 63 -0.91 14.48 -6.37
N TRP A 64 -1.41 14.06 -5.24
CA TRP A 64 -1.98 12.74 -5.03
C TRP A 64 -3.40 12.82 -4.45
N ARG A 65 -4.15 11.77 -4.70
CA ARG A 65 -5.47 11.51 -4.12
C ARG A 65 -5.56 10.03 -3.74
N MET A 66 -6.54 9.69 -2.94
CA MET A 66 -6.81 8.30 -2.58
C MET A 66 -8.30 8.02 -2.69
N VAL A 67 -8.64 6.90 -3.30
CA VAL A 67 -9.99 6.33 -3.30
C VAL A 67 -10.02 5.18 -2.31
N ALA A 68 -10.79 5.31 -1.22
CA ALA A 68 -11.04 4.23 -0.26
C ALA A 68 -12.24 3.42 -0.76
N VAL A 69 -11.98 2.23 -1.30
CA VAL A 69 -12.99 1.35 -1.90
C VAL A 69 -13.51 0.39 -0.82
N THR A 70 -14.76 0.56 -0.42
CA THR A 70 -15.48 -0.31 0.53
C THR A 70 -16.68 -1.02 -0.11
N ASP A 71 -17.09 -0.58 -1.29
CA ASP A 71 -18.17 -1.18 -2.07
C ASP A 71 -17.82 -2.61 -2.51
N ALA A 72 -18.70 -3.56 -2.21
CA ALA A 72 -18.45 -4.99 -2.44
C ALA A 72 -18.27 -5.33 -3.92
N TYR A 73 -19.10 -4.73 -4.80
CA TYR A 73 -19.01 -4.96 -6.24
C TYR A 73 -17.69 -4.44 -6.81
N LYS A 74 -17.31 -3.21 -6.44
CA LYS A 74 -16.04 -2.62 -6.90
C LYS A 74 -14.83 -3.41 -6.44
N LYS A 75 -14.84 -3.92 -5.20
CA LYS A 75 -13.76 -4.79 -4.69
C LYS A 75 -13.69 -6.12 -5.45
N GLN A 76 -14.84 -6.70 -5.81
CA GLN A 76 -14.86 -7.90 -6.63
C GLN A 76 -14.26 -7.66 -8.02
N VAL A 77 -14.64 -6.56 -8.69
CA VAL A 77 -14.06 -6.21 -9.99
C VAL A 77 -12.55 -5.99 -9.89
N LEU A 78 -12.07 -5.31 -8.84
CA LEU A 78 -10.62 -5.13 -8.61
C LEU A 78 -9.90 -6.48 -8.42
N GLU A 79 -10.49 -7.43 -7.72
CA GLU A 79 -9.93 -8.78 -7.61
C GLU A 79 -9.88 -9.50 -8.96
N ASP A 80 -10.96 -9.43 -9.74
CA ASP A 80 -11.04 -10.10 -11.04
C ASP A 80 -10.01 -9.54 -12.04
N LEU A 81 -9.71 -8.23 -11.96
CA LEU A 81 -8.62 -7.59 -12.71
C LEU A 81 -7.24 -7.98 -12.18
N TYR A 82 -7.09 -8.14 -10.88
CA TYR A 82 -5.80 -8.44 -10.22
C TYR A 82 -5.33 -9.88 -10.44
N ARG A 83 -6.25 -10.84 -10.34
CA ARG A 83 -5.96 -12.28 -10.28
C ARG A 83 -5.17 -12.79 -11.49
N PRO A 84 -5.51 -12.48 -12.76
CA PRO A 84 -4.75 -12.97 -13.91
C PRO A 84 -3.29 -12.50 -13.90
N HIS A 85 -3.03 -11.27 -13.47
CA HIS A 85 -1.67 -10.73 -13.37
C HIS A 85 -0.86 -11.43 -12.28
N TRP A 86 -1.50 -11.73 -11.14
CA TRP A 86 -0.86 -12.52 -10.09
C TRP A 86 -0.52 -13.94 -10.57
N GLU A 87 -1.46 -14.62 -11.23
CA GLU A 87 -1.26 -15.96 -11.77
C GLU A 87 -0.14 -15.99 -12.82
N GLY A 88 -0.09 -15.00 -13.71
CA GLY A 88 0.98 -14.84 -14.69
C GLY A 88 2.36 -14.55 -14.08
N TYR A 89 2.40 -14.01 -12.86
CA TYR A 89 3.63 -13.68 -12.15
C TYR A 89 4.30 -14.92 -11.49
N ILE A 90 3.50 -15.89 -11.06
CA ILE A 90 3.96 -17.08 -10.30
C ILE A 90 5.04 -17.88 -11.03
N PRO A 91 4.87 -18.29 -12.31
CA PRO A 91 5.84 -19.18 -12.99
C PRO A 91 7.25 -18.59 -13.06
N GLY A 92 7.35 -17.28 -13.26
CA GLY A 92 8.64 -16.59 -13.26
C GLY A 92 9.36 -16.59 -11.90
N TYR A 93 8.60 -16.53 -10.82
CA TYR A 93 9.14 -16.64 -9.46
C TYR A 93 9.53 -18.07 -9.10
N GLU A 94 8.71 -19.06 -9.44
CA GLU A 94 9.00 -20.47 -9.20
C GLU A 94 10.26 -20.92 -9.94
N SER A 95 10.48 -20.44 -11.16
CA SER A 95 11.71 -20.72 -11.91
C SER A 95 12.94 -20.17 -11.19
N LYS A 96 12.90 -18.88 -10.80
CA LYS A 96 14.01 -18.23 -10.09
C LYS A 96 14.25 -18.83 -8.70
N MET A 97 13.20 -19.26 -8.03
CA MET A 97 13.27 -19.82 -6.68
C MET A 97 14.16 -21.06 -6.62
N LYS A 98 14.16 -21.88 -7.68
CA LYS A 98 14.99 -23.12 -7.76
C LYS A 98 16.50 -22.85 -7.67
N GLU A 99 16.92 -21.63 -8.03
CA GLU A 99 18.32 -21.21 -8.03
C GLU A 99 18.74 -20.53 -6.71
N MET A 100 17.78 -20.31 -5.79
CA MET A 100 18.03 -19.61 -4.53
C MET A 100 18.48 -20.58 -3.42
N PRO A 101 19.19 -20.12 -2.38
CA PRO A 101 19.44 -20.91 -1.17
C PRO A 101 18.13 -21.43 -0.54
N GLU A 102 18.18 -22.61 0.08
CA GLU A 102 16.99 -23.31 0.61
C GLU A 102 16.16 -22.43 1.59
N GLU A 103 16.83 -21.69 2.45
CA GLU A 103 16.18 -20.78 3.39
C GLU A 103 15.36 -19.68 2.65
N VAL A 104 15.93 -19.15 1.56
CA VAL A 104 15.27 -18.13 0.72
C VAL A 104 14.11 -18.76 -0.06
N GLN A 105 14.26 -19.99 -0.54
CA GLN A 105 13.18 -20.73 -1.20
C GLN A 105 11.96 -20.87 -0.28
N LEU A 106 12.16 -21.27 0.98
CA LEU A 106 11.09 -21.46 1.94
C LEU A 106 10.36 -20.14 2.23
N TYR A 107 11.11 -19.06 2.39
CA TYR A 107 10.53 -17.72 2.58
C TYR A 107 9.73 -17.29 1.34
N THR A 108 10.28 -17.47 0.15
CA THR A 108 9.65 -17.11 -1.12
C THR A 108 8.37 -17.91 -1.34
N ALA A 109 8.39 -19.23 -1.09
CA ALA A 109 7.21 -20.08 -1.20
C ALA A 109 6.07 -19.64 -0.27
N ARG A 110 6.39 -19.24 0.98
CA ARG A 110 5.40 -18.68 1.91
C ARG A 110 4.82 -17.36 1.41
N ALA A 111 5.66 -16.51 0.82
CA ALA A 111 5.22 -15.23 0.26
C ALA A 111 4.31 -15.42 -0.97
N LEU A 112 4.63 -16.36 -1.86
CA LEU A 112 3.79 -16.73 -3.01
C LEU A 112 2.45 -17.29 -2.55
N ASN A 113 2.44 -18.22 -1.61
CA ASN A 113 1.21 -18.78 -1.07
C ASN A 113 0.31 -17.71 -0.44
N ALA A 114 0.88 -16.77 0.31
CA ALA A 114 0.13 -15.66 0.87
C ALA A 114 -0.39 -14.70 -0.22
N GLY A 115 0.38 -14.49 -1.30
CA GLY A 115 -0.04 -13.70 -2.44
C GLY A 115 -1.19 -14.32 -3.21
N THR A 116 -1.12 -15.64 -3.45
CA THR A 116 -2.21 -16.40 -4.07
C THR A 116 -3.49 -16.35 -3.22
N TYR A 117 -3.35 -16.41 -1.89
CA TYR A 117 -4.50 -16.21 -1.02
C TYR A 117 -5.13 -14.82 -1.25
N LEU A 118 -4.33 -13.75 -1.25
CA LEU A 118 -4.84 -12.40 -1.49
C LEU A 118 -5.52 -12.29 -2.86
N ALA A 119 -4.93 -12.87 -3.91
CA ALA A 119 -5.48 -12.80 -5.25
C ALA A 119 -6.86 -13.46 -5.39
N ASN A 120 -7.22 -14.37 -4.48
CA ASN A 120 -8.50 -15.07 -4.46
C ASN A 120 -9.46 -14.58 -3.35
N HIS A 121 -9.02 -13.63 -2.52
CA HIS A 121 -9.79 -13.13 -1.37
C HIS A 121 -9.68 -11.61 -1.20
N MET A 122 -9.23 -10.89 -2.25
CA MET A 122 -9.06 -9.44 -2.18
C MET A 122 -10.41 -8.72 -2.01
N HIS A 123 -11.47 -9.25 -2.59
CA HIS A 123 -12.82 -8.69 -2.49
C HIS A 123 -13.40 -8.76 -1.06
N GLU A 124 -12.91 -9.70 -0.23
CA GLU A 124 -13.39 -9.89 1.14
C GLU A 124 -12.88 -8.82 2.12
N VAL A 125 -11.75 -8.17 1.82
CA VAL A 125 -11.18 -7.18 2.74
C VAL A 125 -12.14 -6.01 2.96
N PRO A 126 -12.18 -5.40 4.16
CA PRO A 126 -13.09 -4.30 4.45
C PRO A 126 -12.82 -3.05 3.60
N MET A 127 -11.57 -2.82 3.17
CA MET A 127 -11.19 -1.65 2.37
C MET A 127 -10.01 -1.95 1.44
N ILE A 128 -10.04 -1.39 0.22
CA ILE A 128 -8.89 -1.27 -0.67
C ILE A 128 -8.62 0.22 -0.89
N ALA A 129 -7.45 0.70 -0.45
CA ALA A 129 -7.01 2.07 -0.70
C ALA A 129 -6.27 2.15 -2.04
N VAL A 130 -6.78 2.92 -2.98
CA VAL A 130 -6.19 3.15 -4.30
C VAL A 130 -5.58 4.54 -4.33
N PHE A 131 -4.25 4.62 -4.39
CA PHE A 131 -3.51 5.88 -4.49
C PHE A 131 -3.36 6.29 -5.94
N CYS A 132 -3.74 7.53 -6.21
CA CYS A 132 -3.69 8.16 -7.51
C CYS A 132 -2.79 9.39 -7.47
N PHE A 133 -2.23 9.75 -8.62
CA PHE A 133 -1.39 10.93 -8.77
C PHE A 133 -1.68 11.64 -10.08
N ASN A 134 -1.36 12.94 -10.11
CA ASN A 134 -1.43 13.74 -11.34
C ASN A 134 0.00 14.24 -11.65
N PRO A 135 0.63 13.77 -12.74
CA PRO A 135 1.99 14.15 -13.11
C PRO A 135 2.12 15.61 -13.56
N ASP A 136 1.04 16.22 -14.08
CA ASP A 136 1.07 17.58 -14.63
C ASP A 136 1.30 18.65 -13.56
N ILE A 137 1.00 18.35 -12.30
CA ILE A 137 1.22 19.23 -11.16
C ILE A 137 2.47 18.86 -10.36
N MET A 138 3.27 17.89 -10.83
CA MET A 138 4.53 17.50 -10.22
C MET A 138 5.72 18.17 -10.88
N THR A 139 6.75 18.49 -10.09
CA THR A 139 8.07 18.81 -10.63
C THR A 139 8.90 17.55 -10.71
N ILE A 140 9.09 17.00 -11.92
CA ILE A 140 9.89 15.80 -12.18
C ILE A 140 11.24 16.24 -12.72
N THR A 141 12.21 16.42 -11.82
CA THR A 141 13.51 17.03 -12.14
C THR A 141 14.46 16.13 -12.91
N ASP A 142 14.13 14.85 -13.09
CA ASP A 142 14.95 13.86 -13.81
C ASP A 142 14.28 13.34 -15.09
N ILE A 143 13.35 14.10 -15.65
CA ILE A 143 12.60 13.70 -16.85
C ILE A 143 13.51 13.54 -18.08
N ASP A 144 14.55 14.35 -18.19
CA ASP A 144 15.49 14.33 -19.31
C ASP A 144 16.68 13.35 -19.10
N GLN A 145 16.70 12.60 -18.01
CA GLN A 145 17.76 11.64 -17.78
C GLN A 145 17.55 10.34 -18.59
N PRO A 146 18.62 9.71 -19.14
CA PRO A 146 18.50 8.49 -19.94
C PRO A 146 18.24 7.23 -19.09
N ARG A 147 17.31 7.31 -18.17
CA ARG A 147 16.87 6.23 -17.28
C ARG A 147 15.41 6.43 -16.88
N THR A 148 14.79 5.40 -16.35
CA THR A 148 13.44 5.52 -15.77
C THR A 148 13.42 6.56 -14.65
N SER A 149 12.51 7.53 -14.75
CA SER A 149 12.27 8.53 -13.70
C SER A 149 11.63 7.87 -12.49
N VAL A 150 12.09 8.24 -11.30
CA VAL A 150 11.49 7.85 -10.01
C VAL A 150 11.19 9.06 -9.11
N VAL A 151 11.60 10.25 -9.53
CA VAL A 151 11.51 11.48 -8.72
C VAL A 151 10.06 11.87 -8.42
N GLY A 152 9.16 11.72 -9.41
CA GLY A 152 7.74 11.98 -9.20
C GLY A 152 7.14 11.16 -8.04
N GLY A 153 7.60 9.93 -7.85
CA GLY A 153 7.21 9.07 -6.72
C GLY A 153 7.52 9.68 -5.35
N GLY A 154 8.50 10.58 -5.24
CA GLY A 154 8.84 11.28 -3.99
C GLY A 154 7.71 12.13 -3.42
N SER A 155 6.75 12.57 -4.24
CA SER A 155 5.57 13.32 -3.80
C SER A 155 4.31 12.45 -3.65
N VAL A 156 4.41 11.13 -3.78
CA VAL A 156 3.28 10.19 -3.67
C VAL A 156 3.56 9.10 -2.63
N TYR A 157 4.66 8.37 -2.75
CA TYR A 157 4.98 7.23 -1.88
C TYR A 157 5.19 7.59 -0.40
N PRO A 158 5.59 8.81 0.00
CA PRO A 158 5.54 9.19 1.42
C PRO A 158 4.12 9.10 2.02
N ALA A 159 3.08 9.46 1.25
CA ALA A 159 1.69 9.30 1.68
C ALA A 159 1.29 7.83 1.81
N VAL A 160 1.71 6.99 0.86
CA VAL A 160 1.51 5.55 0.93
C VAL A 160 2.20 4.98 2.17
N GLN A 161 3.46 5.34 2.43
CA GLN A 161 4.20 4.84 3.60
C GLN A 161 3.58 5.28 4.92
N ASN A 162 3.15 6.55 5.04
CA ASN A 162 2.42 7.02 6.22
C ASN A 162 1.15 6.21 6.46
N PHE A 163 0.40 5.92 5.39
CA PHE A 163 -0.80 5.08 5.45
C PHE A 163 -0.47 3.66 5.95
N LEU A 164 0.57 3.01 5.40
CA LEU A 164 0.97 1.66 5.82
C LEU A 164 1.40 1.62 7.29
N LEU A 165 2.18 2.60 7.74
CA LEU A 165 2.62 2.71 9.13
C LEU A 165 1.45 2.97 10.07
N SER A 166 0.48 3.79 9.66
CA SER A 166 -0.72 4.04 10.47
C SER A 166 -1.61 2.80 10.56
N CYS A 167 -1.73 2.02 9.49
CA CYS A 167 -2.40 0.71 9.54
C CYS A 167 -1.73 -0.20 10.58
N ARG A 168 -0.38 -0.27 10.58
CA ARG A 168 0.37 -1.05 11.56
C ARG A 168 0.12 -0.57 12.99
N ASN A 169 0.10 0.74 13.23
CA ASN A 169 -0.18 1.35 14.54
C ASN A 169 -1.58 1.00 15.06
N GLU A 170 -2.57 0.94 14.17
CA GLU A 170 -3.95 0.57 14.49
C GLU A 170 -4.19 -0.95 14.57
N GLY A 171 -3.13 -1.78 14.45
CA GLY A 171 -3.25 -3.24 14.47
C GLY A 171 -3.84 -3.85 13.20
N LEU A 172 -3.97 -3.05 12.12
CA LEU A 172 -4.42 -3.52 10.83
C LEU A 172 -3.26 -4.11 10.03
N GLY A 173 -3.55 -5.14 9.25
CA GLY A 173 -2.69 -5.65 8.19
C GLY A 173 -2.95 -4.93 6.88
N CYS A 174 -1.91 -4.76 6.08
CA CYS A 174 -2.00 -4.18 4.76
C CYS A 174 -0.86 -4.67 3.87
N VAL A 175 -1.01 -4.52 2.57
CA VAL A 175 0.04 -4.79 1.59
C VAL A 175 -0.08 -3.84 0.40
N LEU A 176 1.03 -3.23 -0.01
CA LEU A 176 1.09 -2.48 -1.26
C LEU A 176 1.26 -3.45 -2.42
N THR A 177 0.43 -3.30 -3.45
CA THR A 177 0.59 -3.96 -4.75
C THR A 177 0.45 -2.94 -5.88
N THR A 178 1.09 -3.23 -7.01
CA THR A 178 1.06 -2.41 -8.23
C THR A 178 0.52 -3.18 -9.44
N LEU A 179 0.11 -4.45 -9.27
CA LEU A 179 -0.34 -5.28 -10.39
C LEU A 179 -1.59 -4.72 -11.09
N LEU A 180 -2.45 -4.03 -10.34
CA LEU A 180 -3.62 -3.35 -10.93
C LEU A 180 -3.24 -2.16 -11.84
N CYS A 181 -1.99 -1.69 -11.81
CA CYS A 181 -1.52 -0.69 -12.78
C CYS A 181 -1.45 -1.26 -14.21
N TYR A 182 -1.42 -2.58 -14.40
CA TYR A 182 -1.56 -3.20 -15.71
C TYR A 182 -2.97 -3.02 -16.30
N GLU A 183 -3.98 -2.86 -15.43
CA GLU A 183 -5.38 -2.65 -15.78
C GLU A 183 -5.85 -1.24 -15.45
N GLU A 184 -4.94 -0.28 -15.47
CA GLU A 184 -5.22 1.11 -15.07
C GLU A 184 -6.44 1.73 -15.76
N PRO A 185 -6.66 1.55 -17.09
CA PRO A 185 -7.87 2.08 -17.74
C PRO A 185 -9.16 1.55 -17.11
N ALA A 186 -9.25 0.22 -16.87
CA ALA A 186 -10.42 -0.40 -16.26
C ALA A 186 -10.61 0.03 -14.79
N VAL A 187 -9.52 0.18 -14.03
CA VAL A 187 -9.56 0.70 -12.65
C VAL A 187 -10.05 2.15 -12.63
N LYS A 188 -9.60 2.98 -13.57
CA LYS A 188 -10.04 4.37 -13.68
C LYS A 188 -11.53 4.47 -13.99
N GLU A 189 -12.01 3.70 -14.97
CA GLU A 189 -13.42 3.64 -15.33
C GLU A 189 -14.29 3.19 -14.14
N LEU A 190 -13.91 2.09 -13.48
CA LEU A 190 -14.62 1.54 -12.31
C LEU A 190 -14.75 2.54 -11.17
N LEU A 191 -13.71 3.31 -10.92
CA LEU A 191 -13.64 4.22 -9.77
C LEU A 191 -14.00 5.66 -10.11
N GLY A 192 -14.19 6.00 -11.39
CA GLY A 192 -14.45 7.37 -11.86
C GLY A 192 -13.25 8.29 -11.71
N ILE A 193 -12.03 7.76 -11.90
CA ILE A 193 -10.79 8.53 -11.82
C ILE A 193 -10.63 9.33 -13.12
N PRO A 194 -10.41 10.67 -13.06
CA PRO A 194 -10.22 11.51 -14.24
C PRO A 194 -9.05 11.08 -15.12
N GLU A 195 -9.07 11.46 -16.41
CA GLU A 195 -8.04 11.03 -17.38
C GLU A 195 -6.62 11.52 -17.05
N ASP A 196 -6.51 12.71 -16.48
CA ASP A 196 -5.23 13.32 -16.05
C ASP A 196 -4.69 12.76 -14.73
N TRP A 197 -5.38 11.79 -14.11
CA TRP A 197 -4.97 11.10 -12.90
C TRP A 197 -4.63 9.64 -13.20
N TYR A 198 -3.60 9.13 -12.56
CA TYR A 198 -3.07 7.78 -12.74
C TYR A 198 -2.98 7.05 -11.40
N THR A 199 -2.97 5.73 -11.43
CA THR A 199 -2.83 4.90 -10.21
C THR A 199 -1.37 4.51 -9.99
N CYS A 200 -0.94 4.36 -8.73
CA CYS A 200 0.44 3.97 -8.42
C CYS A 200 0.55 2.91 -7.32
N ALA A 201 -0.44 2.82 -6.44
CA ALA A 201 -0.44 1.84 -5.37
C ALA A 201 -1.87 1.45 -5.00
N HIS A 202 -2.06 0.14 -4.81
CA HIS A 202 -3.32 -0.45 -4.38
C HIS A 202 -3.04 -1.18 -3.07
N VAL A 203 -3.79 -0.84 -2.01
CA VAL A 203 -3.49 -1.33 -0.67
C VAL A 203 -4.74 -1.97 -0.06
N PRO A 204 -4.90 -3.31 -0.17
CA PRO A 204 -5.88 -4.03 0.63
C PRO A 204 -5.56 -3.90 2.12
N VAL A 205 -6.59 -3.62 2.94
CA VAL A 205 -6.47 -3.37 4.37
C VAL A 205 -7.54 -4.14 5.12
N GLY A 206 -7.18 -4.71 6.26
CA GLY A 206 -8.09 -5.43 7.16
C GLY A 206 -7.35 -5.92 8.39
N TYR A 207 -8.04 -6.56 9.32
CA TYR A 207 -7.38 -7.20 10.46
C TYR A 207 -6.64 -8.46 10.01
N PRO A 208 -5.41 -8.73 10.50
CA PRO A 208 -4.69 -9.96 10.17
C PRO A 208 -5.43 -11.21 10.66
N VAL A 209 -5.41 -12.28 9.86
CA VAL A 209 -5.98 -13.58 10.26
C VAL A 209 -5.16 -14.21 11.40
N LEU A 210 -3.84 -14.15 11.31
CA LEU A 210 -2.89 -14.73 12.27
C LEU A 210 -1.77 -13.73 12.55
N GLY A 211 -1.86 -12.96 13.61
CA GLY A 211 -0.81 -12.03 14.07
C GLY A 211 -0.29 -11.04 13.01
N GLY A 212 0.08 -11.53 11.85
CA GLY A 212 0.41 -10.79 10.62
C GLY A 212 1.69 -9.97 10.64
N HIS A 213 1.98 -9.33 11.75
CA HIS A 213 3.15 -8.48 11.96
C HIS A 213 4.30 -9.23 12.64
N GLY A 214 5.49 -8.66 12.60
CA GLY A 214 6.69 -9.23 13.21
C GLY A 214 7.96 -8.67 12.57
N SER A 215 9.13 -9.17 12.99
CA SER A 215 10.41 -8.72 12.47
C SER A 215 10.47 -8.81 10.94
N ILE A 216 11.11 -7.81 10.34
CA ILE A 216 11.39 -7.76 8.91
C ILE A 216 12.80 -8.23 8.63
N ASN A 217 13.03 -8.81 7.45
CA ASN A 217 14.35 -9.10 6.94
C ASN A 217 14.77 -8.00 5.98
N ARG A 218 15.88 -7.33 6.26
CA ARG A 218 16.49 -6.28 5.42
C ARG A 218 18.01 -6.43 5.47
N ARG A 219 18.65 -5.93 4.43
CA ARG A 219 20.12 -5.80 4.42
C ARG A 219 20.56 -4.86 5.53
N GLY A 220 21.75 -5.09 6.06
CA GLY A 220 22.35 -4.26 7.09
C GLY A 220 22.73 -2.86 6.57
N ILE A 221 22.97 -1.94 7.51
CA ILE A 221 23.38 -0.58 7.18
C ILE A 221 24.70 -0.57 6.38
N ASP A 222 25.58 -1.52 6.64
CA ASP A 222 26.91 -1.63 5.98
C ASP A 222 26.80 -1.96 4.48
N GLU A 223 25.71 -2.62 4.08
CA GLU A 223 25.44 -2.93 2.68
C GLU A 223 24.66 -1.81 1.96
N MET A 224 23.86 -1.05 2.71
CA MET A 224 22.90 -0.11 2.13
C MET A 224 23.36 1.36 2.18
N VAL A 225 24.38 1.67 3.00
CA VAL A 225 24.81 3.04 3.23
C VAL A 225 26.31 3.16 3.04
N SER A 226 26.72 4.06 2.17
CA SER A 226 28.12 4.48 2.01
C SER A 226 28.28 5.92 2.46
N PHE A 227 29.39 6.24 3.12
CA PHE A 227 29.69 7.60 3.56
C PHE A 227 30.55 8.32 2.51
N ASN A 228 30.14 9.53 2.12
CA ASN A 228 30.81 10.47 1.21
C ASN A 228 30.95 10.01 -0.24
N SER A 229 31.04 8.73 -0.54
CA SER A 229 31.14 8.18 -1.89
C SER A 229 30.47 6.82 -1.99
N TRP A 230 30.02 6.44 -3.16
CA TRP A 230 29.53 5.09 -3.45
C TRP A 230 30.67 4.08 -3.27
N ARG A 231 30.43 2.96 -2.57
CA ARG A 231 31.35 1.83 -2.40
C ARG A 231 30.67 0.53 -2.82
#